data_eb7fda7bbf62b7f41d4f8af53c233670
#
_entry.id   eb7fda7bbf62b7f41d4f8af53c233670
#
_cell.length_a   1.000
_cell.length_b   1.000
_cell.length_c   1.000
_cell.angle_alpha   90.00
_cell.angle_beta   90.00
_cell.angle_gamma   90.00
#
_symmetry.space_group_name_H-M   'P 1'
#
loop_
_entity.id
_entity.type
_entity.pdbx_description
1 polymer ?
#
loop_
_entity_poly.entity_id
_entity_poly.type
_entity_poly.pdbx_seq_one_letter_code
_entity_poly.pdbx_strand_id
1 'polypeptide(L)'
;TAESTASGDKVTLRMTYWNSEDTVKALLDYLGEAVPDVQIEYQFIDNSNYDTIVDTQLSAGEGPDIICESPASALKHAKLGYLADVSDLGAKFSDAGTTVYSYDGKTYALPGISWFEGIYYNVDLFEQNNIALPTTFDEYLDVCKKFQDLGIKPLAAGLKSWEPMLKNSMAFVTAEYLSTDEGKDFGGKYREGETTLNGTWNPYLEKWSEMITSGVYTTDMTGIDHDQALEEFATGNAAMFCSGPWDLEAIQSKNPDLNLNMMPFYGTKASAGWLIGGPGCGFAVNENSANKEAALKVLAAIATEEGQ
;
A
#
# COMPACT_ATOMS: atom_id res chain seq x y z
N THR A 1 -4.85 -25.55 49.01
CA THR A 1 -6.00 -25.31 48.15
C THR A 1 -5.54 -24.52 46.94
N ALA A 2 -5.30 -25.23 45.86
CA ALA A 2 -5.00 -24.62 44.55
C ALA A 2 -6.33 -24.09 43.99
N GLU A 3 -6.43 -22.80 43.79
CA GLU A 3 -7.53 -22.22 42.99
C GLU A 3 -7.36 -22.69 41.56
N SER A 4 -8.30 -23.51 41.12
CA SER A 4 -8.54 -23.86 39.74
C SER A 4 -9.02 -22.57 39.03
N THR A 5 -8.15 -21.94 38.25
CA THR A 5 -8.59 -20.97 37.26
C THR A 5 -9.37 -21.73 36.21
N ALA A 6 -10.69 -21.55 36.20
CA ALA A 6 -11.58 -22.02 35.17
C ALA A 6 -11.09 -21.43 33.83
N SER A 7 -10.57 -22.28 32.95
CA SER A 7 -10.42 -21.97 31.55
C SER A 7 -11.83 -21.84 30.96
N GLY A 8 -12.38 -20.65 30.95
CA GLY A 8 -13.54 -20.35 30.11
C GLY A 8 -13.18 -20.59 28.66
N ASP A 9 -14.08 -21.21 27.90
CA ASP A 9 -13.86 -21.41 26.46
C ASP A 9 -13.63 -20.05 25.81
N LYS A 10 -12.48 -19.90 25.11
CA LYS A 10 -12.15 -18.68 24.38
C LYS A 10 -13.11 -18.51 23.20
N VAL A 11 -13.48 -17.27 22.92
CA VAL A 11 -14.23 -16.96 21.71
C VAL A 11 -13.25 -17.02 20.52
N THR A 12 -13.54 -17.85 19.53
CA THR A 12 -12.74 -17.91 18.30
C THR A 12 -13.28 -16.90 17.30
N LEU A 13 -12.40 -16.01 16.80
CA LEU A 13 -12.68 -15.02 15.77
C LEU A 13 -11.87 -15.35 14.51
N ARG A 14 -12.52 -15.32 13.36
CA ARG A 14 -11.84 -15.40 12.05
C ARG A 14 -11.38 -14.01 11.65
N MET A 15 -10.09 -13.88 11.34
CA MET A 15 -9.48 -12.65 10.85
C MET A 15 -8.84 -12.89 9.49
N THR A 16 -9.20 -12.09 8.50
CA THR A 16 -8.61 -12.17 7.16
C THR A 16 -7.70 -11.00 6.85
N TYR A 17 -6.59 -11.32 6.17
CA TYR A 17 -5.63 -10.34 5.71
C TYR A 17 -4.88 -10.87 4.47
N TRP A 18 -4.34 -9.95 3.67
CA TRP A 18 -3.50 -10.30 2.50
C TRP A 18 -2.00 -10.43 2.80
N ASN A 19 -1.58 -10.15 4.02
CA ASN A 19 -0.21 -10.44 4.47
C ASN A 19 -0.12 -11.86 5.03
N SER A 20 1.05 -12.49 4.91
CA SER A 20 1.25 -13.80 5.52
C SER A 20 1.19 -13.75 7.05
N GLU A 21 0.87 -14.87 7.69
CA GLU A 21 0.82 -14.97 9.16
C GLU A 21 2.16 -14.59 9.82
N ASP A 22 3.27 -14.96 9.19
CA ASP A 22 4.61 -14.60 9.68
C ASP A 22 4.83 -13.08 9.71
N THR A 23 4.34 -12.36 8.70
CA THR A 23 4.44 -10.90 8.61
C THR A 23 3.66 -10.19 9.71
N VAL A 24 2.54 -10.75 10.13
CA VAL A 24 1.66 -10.17 11.17
C VAL A 24 1.81 -10.84 12.52
N LYS A 25 2.81 -11.71 12.68
CA LYS A 25 3.02 -12.48 13.91
C LYS A 25 3.08 -11.62 15.16
N ALA A 26 3.80 -10.50 15.11
CA ALA A 26 3.91 -9.58 16.25
C ALA A 26 2.55 -9.04 16.68
N LEU A 27 1.67 -8.69 15.74
CA LEU A 27 0.30 -8.27 16.02
C LEU A 27 -0.51 -9.40 16.65
N LEU A 28 -0.43 -10.62 16.12
CA LEU A 28 -1.17 -11.76 16.64
C LEU A 28 -0.71 -12.15 18.04
N ASP A 29 0.59 -12.13 18.31
CA ASP A 29 1.17 -12.37 19.64
C ASP A 29 0.67 -11.30 20.63
N TYR A 30 0.72 -10.02 20.26
CA TYR A 30 0.18 -8.93 21.08
C TYR A 30 -1.31 -9.12 21.38
N LEU A 31 -2.13 -9.42 20.37
CA LEU A 31 -3.57 -9.62 20.55
C LEU A 31 -3.88 -10.82 21.47
N GLY A 32 -3.08 -11.87 21.42
CA GLY A 32 -3.20 -13.02 22.33
C GLY A 32 -2.94 -12.68 23.79
N GLU A 33 -2.11 -11.66 24.07
CA GLU A 33 -1.86 -11.13 25.41
C GLU A 33 -2.87 -10.08 25.84
N ALA A 34 -3.22 -9.15 24.93
CA ALA A 34 -4.10 -8.02 25.21
C ALA A 34 -5.58 -8.44 25.35
N VAL A 35 -6.01 -9.49 24.65
CA VAL A 35 -7.39 -10.01 24.66
C VAL A 35 -7.39 -11.52 24.92
N PRO A 36 -7.02 -11.98 26.14
CA PRO A 36 -6.76 -13.39 26.42
C PRO A 36 -8.00 -14.29 26.36
N ASP A 37 -9.20 -13.72 26.38
CA ASP A 37 -10.49 -14.42 26.22
C ASP A 37 -10.88 -14.65 24.74
N VAL A 38 -10.05 -14.20 23.79
CA VAL A 38 -10.23 -14.40 22.36
C VAL A 38 -9.10 -15.28 21.80
N GLN A 39 -9.44 -16.07 20.79
CA GLN A 39 -8.50 -16.78 19.95
C GLN A 39 -8.72 -16.31 18.51
N ILE A 40 -7.65 -15.84 17.85
CA ILE A 40 -7.70 -15.47 16.44
C ILE A 40 -7.41 -16.70 15.57
N GLU A 41 -8.35 -17.04 14.70
CA GLU A 41 -8.15 -17.94 13.57
C GLU A 41 -7.80 -17.08 12.37
N TYR A 42 -6.49 -17.03 12.07
CA TYR A 42 -5.96 -16.18 11.02
C TYR A 42 -6.12 -16.85 9.66
N GLN A 43 -6.62 -16.11 8.67
CA GLN A 43 -6.78 -16.55 7.30
C GLN A 43 -6.01 -15.63 6.35
N PHE A 44 -4.91 -16.12 5.82
CA PHE A 44 -4.22 -15.48 4.71
C PHE A 44 -5.02 -15.68 3.41
N ILE A 45 -5.24 -14.59 2.68
CA ILE A 45 -5.80 -14.60 1.32
C ILE A 45 -4.89 -13.74 0.45
N ASP A 46 -4.33 -14.33 -0.60
CA ASP A 46 -3.48 -13.62 -1.55
C ASP A 46 -4.15 -12.35 -2.09
N ASN A 47 -3.39 -11.25 -2.13
CA ASN A 47 -3.89 -9.93 -2.50
C ASN A 47 -4.61 -9.90 -3.86
N SER A 48 -4.17 -10.70 -4.83
CA SER A 48 -4.78 -10.78 -6.16
C SER A 48 -6.22 -11.31 -6.16
N ASN A 49 -6.61 -12.06 -5.13
CA ASN A 49 -7.94 -12.67 -4.98
C ASN A 49 -8.72 -12.14 -3.78
N TYR A 50 -8.09 -11.30 -2.95
CA TYR A 50 -8.61 -10.89 -1.65
C TYR A 50 -10.02 -10.30 -1.75
N ASP A 51 -10.19 -9.24 -2.51
CA ASP A 51 -11.47 -8.53 -2.65
C ASP A 51 -12.59 -9.47 -3.16
N THR A 52 -12.28 -10.33 -4.14
CA THR A 52 -13.28 -11.26 -4.71
C THR A 52 -13.75 -12.29 -3.69
N ILE A 53 -12.84 -12.81 -2.88
CA ILE A 53 -13.15 -13.82 -1.86
C ILE A 53 -13.93 -13.18 -0.71
N VAL A 54 -13.48 -12.04 -0.20
CA VAL A 54 -14.15 -11.31 0.90
C VAL A 54 -15.54 -10.84 0.48
N ASP A 55 -15.68 -10.26 -0.71
CA ASP A 55 -16.99 -9.90 -1.30
C ASP A 55 -17.97 -11.07 -1.32
N THR A 56 -17.48 -12.23 -1.78
CA THR A 56 -18.30 -13.44 -1.86
C THR A 56 -18.74 -13.93 -0.47
N GLN A 57 -17.82 -13.96 0.49
CA GLN A 57 -18.11 -14.38 1.85
C GLN A 57 -19.10 -13.43 2.54
N LEU A 58 -18.90 -12.11 2.43
CA LEU A 58 -19.79 -11.11 3.01
C LEU A 58 -21.19 -11.18 2.40
N SER A 59 -21.30 -11.30 1.09
CA SER A 59 -22.58 -11.39 0.39
C SER A 59 -23.36 -12.68 0.72
N ALA A 60 -22.65 -13.76 1.04
CA ALA A 60 -23.24 -15.03 1.50
C ALA A 60 -23.63 -15.02 2.98
N GLY A 61 -23.24 -13.98 3.75
CA GLY A 61 -23.42 -13.95 5.21
C GLY A 61 -22.45 -14.86 5.98
N GLU A 62 -21.36 -15.28 5.32
CA GLU A 62 -20.32 -16.17 5.87
C GLU A 62 -18.97 -15.44 6.04
N GLY A 63 -19.01 -14.10 6.05
CA GLY A 63 -17.82 -13.27 6.18
C GLY A 63 -17.05 -13.53 7.48
N PRO A 64 -15.74 -13.21 7.52
CA PRO A 64 -14.93 -13.27 8.73
C PRO A 64 -15.40 -12.25 9.76
N ASP A 65 -14.98 -12.39 11.01
CA ASP A 65 -15.35 -11.46 12.09
C ASP A 65 -14.57 -10.15 12.00
N ILE A 66 -13.28 -10.25 11.66
CA ILE A 66 -12.36 -9.11 11.46
C ILE A 66 -11.81 -9.16 10.04
N ILE A 67 -11.86 -8.03 9.37
CA ILE A 67 -11.51 -7.91 7.96
C ILE A 67 -10.46 -6.82 7.81
N CYS A 68 -9.36 -7.13 7.14
CA CYS A 68 -8.45 -6.11 6.65
C CYS A 68 -9.01 -5.51 5.36
N GLU A 69 -9.28 -4.21 5.38
CA GLU A 69 -9.94 -3.50 4.29
C GLU A 69 -9.00 -2.50 3.63
N SER A 70 -8.96 -2.49 2.29
CA SER A 70 -8.46 -1.33 1.57
C SER A 70 -9.45 -0.15 1.74
N PRO A 71 -9.02 1.11 1.58
CA PRO A 71 -9.96 2.24 1.62
C PRO A 71 -11.14 2.11 0.66
N ALA A 72 -10.92 1.55 -0.53
CA ALA A 72 -11.97 1.35 -1.54
C ALA A 72 -12.97 0.27 -1.13
N SER A 73 -12.47 -0.87 -0.63
CA SER A 73 -13.28 -2.00 -0.16
C SER A 73 -14.08 -1.61 1.10
N ALA A 74 -13.46 -0.91 2.05
CA ALA A 74 -14.13 -0.41 3.25
C ALA A 74 -15.34 0.48 2.90
N LEU A 75 -15.17 1.43 1.98
CA LEU A 75 -16.27 2.28 1.54
C LEU A 75 -17.38 1.50 0.83
N LYS A 76 -17.02 0.51 0.01
CA LYS A 76 -17.98 -0.37 -0.66
C LYS A 76 -18.79 -1.18 0.36
N HIS A 77 -18.09 -1.84 1.29
CA HIS A 77 -18.71 -2.70 2.28
C HIS A 77 -19.53 -1.91 3.32
N ALA A 78 -19.06 -0.71 3.69
CA ALA A 78 -19.85 0.21 4.54
C ALA A 78 -21.18 0.61 3.87
N LYS A 79 -21.18 0.97 2.60
CA LYS A 79 -22.38 1.29 1.81
C LYS A 79 -23.36 0.12 1.74
N LEU A 80 -22.87 -1.11 1.73
CA LEU A 80 -23.68 -2.33 1.71
C LEU A 80 -24.15 -2.77 3.10
N GLY A 81 -23.71 -2.08 4.16
CA GLY A 81 -24.07 -2.41 5.55
C GLY A 81 -23.38 -3.65 6.10
N TYR A 82 -22.24 -4.04 5.53
CA TYR A 82 -21.49 -5.21 5.99
C TYR A 82 -20.54 -4.90 7.14
N LEU A 83 -20.17 -3.64 7.37
CA LEU A 83 -19.20 -3.25 8.39
C LEU A 83 -19.87 -2.55 9.57
N ALA A 84 -19.38 -2.82 10.75
CA ALA A 84 -19.80 -2.17 11.98
C ALA A 84 -19.27 -0.72 12.06
N ASP A 85 -20.05 0.15 12.68
CA ASP A 85 -19.61 1.50 13.02
C ASP A 85 -18.58 1.44 14.16
N VAL A 86 -17.36 1.94 13.88
CA VAL A 86 -16.23 1.99 14.81
C VAL A 86 -15.80 3.43 15.10
N SER A 87 -16.67 4.41 14.91
CA SER A 87 -16.36 5.84 15.05
C SER A 87 -15.75 6.20 16.41
N ASP A 88 -16.24 5.59 17.51
CA ASP A 88 -15.72 5.84 18.85
C ASP A 88 -14.23 5.42 19.00
N LEU A 89 -13.84 4.33 18.34
CA LEU A 89 -12.45 3.87 18.29
C LEU A 89 -11.64 4.72 17.30
N GLY A 90 -12.24 5.07 16.17
CA GLY A 90 -11.65 5.92 15.14
C GLY A 90 -11.22 7.30 15.67
N ALA A 91 -11.91 7.83 16.67
CA ALA A 91 -11.58 9.10 17.31
C ALA A 91 -10.17 9.14 17.98
N LYS A 92 -9.52 8.00 18.13
CA LYS A 92 -8.13 7.90 18.62
C LYS A 92 -7.08 8.14 17.52
N PHE A 93 -7.48 8.15 16.25
CA PHE A 93 -6.62 8.30 15.11
C PHE A 93 -6.73 9.71 14.52
N SER A 94 -5.77 10.09 13.65
CA SER A 94 -5.85 11.34 12.93
C SER A 94 -6.99 11.34 11.90
N ASP A 95 -7.55 12.51 11.63
CA ASP A 95 -8.57 12.67 10.59
C ASP A 95 -8.09 12.18 9.22
N ALA A 96 -6.81 12.39 8.90
CA ALA A 96 -6.22 11.92 7.65
C ALA A 96 -6.23 10.38 7.52
N GLY A 97 -6.06 9.66 8.64
CA GLY A 97 -6.11 8.21 8.68
C GLY A 97 -7.53 7.66 8.57
N THR A 98 -8.51 8.29 9.22
CA THR A 98 -9.89 7.77 9.30
C THR A 98 -10.80 8.20 8.15
N THR A 99 -10.55 9.38 7.54
CA THR A 99 -11.40 9.92 6.46
C THR A 99 -11.56 8.94 5.30
N VAL A 100 -10.51 8.21 4.94
CA VAL A 100 -10.54 7.25 3.83
C VAL A 100 -11.39 6.01 4.12
N TYR A 101 -11.68 5.74 5.38
CA TYR A 101 -12.53 4.64 5.86
C TYR A 101 -13.89 5.13 6.36
N SER A 102 -14.23 6.40 6.10
CA SER A 102 -15.46 7.00 6.59
C SER A 102 -16.51 7.14 5.48
N TYR A 103 -17.76 6.88 5.83
CA TYR A 103 -18.92 7.01 4.97
C TYR A 103 -20.10 7.51 5.79
N ASP A 104 -20.87 8.48 5.26
CA ASP A 104 -22.06 9.07 5.90
C ASP A 104 -21.80 9.52 7.37
N GLY A 105 -20.65 10.15 7.58
CA GLY A 105 -20.25 10.68 8.90
C GLY A 105 -19.81 9.64 9.92
N LYS A 106 -19.62 8.38 9.52
CA LYS A 106 -19.20 7.28 10.39
C LYS A 106 -17.91 6.64 9.87
N THR A 107 -17.11 6.13 10.80
CA THR A 107 -15.88 5.38 10.50
C THR A 107 -16.15 3.88 10.57
N TYR A 108 -15.70 3.13 9.57
CA TYR A 108 -16.00 1.69 9.43
C TYR A 108 -14.77 0.80 9.47
N ALA A 109 -13.56 1.36 9.42
CA ALA A 109 -12.33 0.63 9.69
C ALA A 109 -11.33 1.53 10.42
N LEU A 110 -10.51 0.90 11.27
CA LEU A 110 -9.43 1.59 11.97
C LEU A 110 -8.16 1.52 11.12
N PRO A 111 -7.44 2.64 10.91
CA PRO A 111 -6.16 2.62 10.23
C PRO A 111 -5.21 1.59 10.89
N GLY A 112 -4.69 0.66 10.10
CA GLY A 112 -3.71 -0.33 10.55
C GLY A 112 -2.32 0.05 10.07
N ILE A 113 -2.10 0.02 8.76
CA ILE A 113 -0.81 0.37 8.17
C ILE A 113 -0.97 1.44 7.09
N SER A 114 0.09 2.23 6.92
CA SER A 114 0.28 3.06 5.74
C SER A 114 1.39 2.46 4.89
N TRP A 115 1.27 2.61 3.57
CA TRP A 115 2.30 2.22 2.63
C TRP A 115 2.89 3.45 1.95
N PHE A 116 4.12 3.33 1.50
CA PHE A 116 4.73 4.29 0.60
C PHE A 116 5.65 3.59 -0.38
N GLU A 117 5.89 4.23 -1.51
CA GLU A 117 6.76 3.76 -2.58
C GLU A 117 7.59 4.93 -3.10
N GLY A 118 8.81 4.62 -3.44
CA GLY A 118 9.76 5.51 -4.08
C GLY A 118 10.54 4.75 -5.14
N ILE A 119 11.74 5.22 -5.43
CA ILE A 119 12.64 4.60 -6.40
C ILE A 119 13.89 4.14 -5.66
N TYR A 120 14.03 2.84 -5.42
CA TYR A 120 15.31 2.29 -4.99
C TYR A 120 16.37 2.52 -6.06
N TYR A 121 17.57 2.89 -5.65
CA TYR A 121 18.70 3.03 -6.56
C TYR A 121 19.96 2.39 -5.97
N ASN A 122 20.81 1.87 -6.85
CA ASN A 122 22.10 1.32 -6.50
C ASN A 122 23.10 2.48 -6.35
N VAL A 123 23.47 2.78 -5.10
CA VAL A 123 24.35 3.91 -4.74
C VAL A 123 25.69 3.78 -5.45
N ASP A 124 26.28 2.58 -5.47
CA ASP A 124 27.60 2.35 -6.07
C ASP A 124 27.59 2.59 -7.59
N LEU A 125 26.51 2.23 -8.29
CA LEU A 125 26.40 2.53 -9.73
C LEU A 125 26.34 4.03 -10.01
N PHE A 126 25.63 4.79 -9.15
CA PHE A 126 25.59 6.25 -9.27
C PHE A 126 26.94 6.88 -9.00
N GLU A 127 27.61 6.48 -7.91
CA GLU A 127 28.93 7.01 -7.51
C GLU A 127 30.03 6.66 -8.52
N GLN A 128 30.12 5.39 -8.93
CA GLN A 128 31.14 4.92 -9.90
C GLN A 128 31.06 5.63 -11.26
N ASN A 129 29.85 6.02 -11.66
CA ASN A 129 29.62 6.71 -12.92
C ASN A 129 29.52 8.24 -12.77
N ASN A 130 29.72 8.78 -11.57
CA ASN A 130 29.60 10.22 -11.27
C ASN A 130 28.22 10.78 -11.68
N ILE A 131 27.16 10.04 -11.46
CA ILE A 131 25.78 10.43 -11.74
C ILE A 131 25.17 11.00 -10.46
N ALA A 132 24.81 12.28 -10.47
CA ALA A 132 24.11 12.92 -9.35
C ALA A 132 22.63 12.50 -9.31
N LEU A 133 22.04 12.51 -8.12
CA LEU A 133 20.60 12.30 -7.98
C LEU A 133 19.84 13.44 -8.66
N PRO A 134 18.73 13.14 -9.34
CA PRO A 134 17.90 14.15 -9.98
C PRO A 134 17.10 14.96 -8.94
N THR A 135 16.61 16.12 -9.34
CA THR A 135 15.70 16.96 -8.56
C THR A 135 14.43 17.30 -9.35
N THR A 136 14.40 16.95 -10.63
CA THR A 136 13.25 17.12 -11.52
C THR A 136 13.03 15.86 -12.37
N PHE A 137 11.86 15.76 -12.97
CA PHE A 137 11.52 14.68 -13.89
C PHE A 137 12.43 14.67 -15.14
N ASP A 138 12.78 15.84 -15.67
CA ASP A 138 13.69 15.93 -16.82
C ASP A 138 15.10 15.44 -16.45
N GLU A 139 15.61 15.83 -15.28
CA GLU A 139 16.88 15.31 -14.76
C GLU A 139 16.82 13.79 -14.50
N TYR A 140 15.67 13.26 -14.06
CA TYR A 140 15.49 11.81 -13.92
C TYR A 140 15.58 11.08 -15.26
N LEU A 141 14.97 11.62 -16.32
CA LEU A 141 15.13 11.08 -17.67
C LEU A 141 16.58 11.16 -18.18
N ASP A 142 17.29 12.26 -17.86
CA ASP A 142 18.71 12.39 -18.16
C ASP A 142 19.57 11.35 -17.43
N VAL A 143 19.26 11.05 -16.17
CA VAL A 143 19.89 9.95 -15.41
C VAL A 143 19.65 8.62 -16.09
N CYS A 144 18.39 8.33 -16.46
CA CYS A 144 18.06 7.11 -17.18
C CYS A 144 18.83 6.98 -18.49
N LYS A 145 18.93 8.07 -19.27
CA LYS A 145 19.69 8.10 -20.51
C LYS A 145 21.18 7.84 -20.28
N LYS A 146 21.79 8.41 -19.24
CA LYS A 146 23.21 8.16 -18.92
C LYS A 146 23.45 6.66 -18.66
N PHE A 147 22.57 5.99 -17.92
CA PHE A 147 22.69 4.55 -17.70
C PHE A 147 22.50 3.76 -19.01
N GLN A 148 21.54 4.14 -19.85
CA GLN A 148 21.36 3.52 -21.17
C GLN A 148 22.61 3.67 -22.03
N ASP A 149 23.25 4.85 -22.06
CA ASP A 149 24.49 5.13 -22.83
C ASP A 149 25.67 4.29 -22.29
N LEU A 150 25.65 3.88 -21.03
CA LEU A 150 26.61 2.96 -20.42
C LEU A 150 26.27 1.47 -20.64
N GLY A 151 25.14 1.17 -21.29
CA GLY A 151 24.64 -0.19 -21.45
C GLY A 151 24.06 -0.81 -20.18
N ILE A 152 23.73 0.01 -19.19
CA ILE A 152 23.09 -0.40 -17.93
C ILE A 152 21.59 -0.13 -18.05
N LYS A 153 20.77 -1.11 -17.68
CA LYS A 153 19.31 -0.91 -17.60
C LYS A 153 19.00 0.17 -16.56
N PRO A 154 18.34 1.28 -16.94
CA PRO A 154 18.10 2.36 -15.98
C PRO A 154 17.10 1.98 -14.89
N LEU A 155 16.03 1.26 -15.26
CA LEU A 155 14.93 0.91 -14.36
C LEU A 155 14.51 -0.54 -14.59
N ALA A 156 14.49 -1.35 -13.53
CA ALA A 156 13.81 -2.63 -13.52
C ALA A 156 12.31 -2.40 -13.27
N ALA A 157 11.45 -3.00 -14.08
CA ALA A 157 10.00 -2.87 -13.93
C ALA A 157 9.27 -4.14 -14.36
N GLY A 158 8.41 -4.65 -13.49
CA GLY A 158 7.53 -5.80 -13.73
C GLY A 158 6.21 -5.36 -14.33
N LEU A 159 6.17 -5.05 -15.63
CA LEU A 159 4.97 -4.53 -16.30
C LEU A 159 3.95 -5.61 -16.68
N LYS A 160 4.15 -6.86 -16.27
CA LYS A 160 3.11 -7.88 -16.28
C LYS A 160 1.96 -7.50 -15.34
N SER A 161 2.25 -6.69 -14.32
CA SER A 161 1.27 -6.00 -13.48
C SER A 161 1.05 -4.55 -13.96
N TRP A 162 -0.16 -4.04 -13.75
CA TRP A 162 -0.51 -2.63 -13.99
C TRP A 162 0.12 -1.67 -12.97
N GLU A 163 0.48 -2.17 -11.80
CA GLU A 163 0.88 -1.36 -10.64
C GLU A 163 2.07 -0.44 -10.88
N PRO A 164 3.22 -0.89 -11.43
CA PRO A 164 4.39 -0.02 -11.55
C PRO A 164 4.15 1.22 -12.41
N MET A 165 3.45 1.05 -13.54
CA MET A 165 3.11 2.18 -14.41
C MET A 165 2.09 3.12 -13.78
N LEU A 166 1.04 2.55 -13.16
CA LEU A 166 0.02 3.36 -12.50
C LEU A 166 0.61 4.17 -11.35
N LYS A 167 1.35 3.53 -10.44
CA LYS A 167 1.94 4.20 -9.27
C LYS A 167 2.92 5.29 -9.68
N ASN A 168 3.81 5.01 -10.64
CA ASN A 168 4.77 5.99 -11.13
C ASN A 168 4.08 7.20 -11.79
N SER A 169 3.09 6.96 -12.66
CA SER A 169 2.32 8.04 -13.30
C SER A 169 1.49 8.84 -12.29
N MET A 170 0.88 8.18 -11.30
CA MET A 170 0.14 8.86 -10.22
C MET A 170 1.06 9.72 -9.36
N ALA A 171 2.28 9.26 -9.06
CA ALA A 171 3.27 10.06 -8.33
C ALA A 171 3.60 11.34 -9.09
N PHE A 172 3.79 11.25 -10.41
CA PHE A 172 4.00 12.42 -11.26
C PHE A 172 2.78 13.36 -11.27
N VAL A 173 1.58 12.84 -11.48
CA VAL A 173 0.33 13.63 -11.42
C VAL A 173 0.12 14.25 -10.04
N THR A 174 0.52 13.56 -8.97
CA THR A 174 0.48 14.12 -7.62
C THR A 174 1.40 15.32 -7.50
N ALA A 175 2.63 15.23 -7.98
CA ALA A 175 3.59 16.33 -7.94
C ALA A 175 3.12 17.56 -8.74
N GLU A 176 2.50 17.33 -9.91
CA GLU A 176 2.12 18.39 -10.84
C GLU A 176 0.73 18.96 -10.60
N TYR A 177 -0.21 18.17 -10.10
CA TYR A 177 -1.62 18.55 -10.03
C TYR A 177 -2.30 18.24 -8.71
N LEU A 178 -2.30 16.99 -8.22
CA LEU A 178 -3.12 16.62 -7.06
C LEU A 178 -2.70 17.31 -5.76
N SER A 179 -1.45 17.75 -5.64
CA SER A 179 -0.93 18.53 -4.50
C SER A 179 -1.22 20.03 -4.58
N THR A 180 -1.77 20.50 -5.70
CA THR A 180 -2.08 21.92 -5.91
C THR A 180 -3.47 22.29 -5.38
N ASP A 181 -3.73 23.59 -5.20
CA ASP A 181 -5.06 24.09 -4.81
C ASP A 181 -6.16 23.71 -5.82
N GLU A 182 -5.82 23.57 -7.10
CA GLU A 182 -6.74 23.16 -8.15
C GLU A 182 -7.06 21.67 -8.08
N GLY A 183 -6.05 20.84 -7.82
CA GLY A 183 -6.14 19.37 -7.89
C GLY A 183 -6.50 18.67 -6.58
N LYS A 184 -6.33 19.32 -5.43
CA LYS A 184 -6.49 18.68 -4.11
C LYS A 184 -7.87 18.03 -3.87
N ASP A 185 -8.92 18.59 -4.47
CA ASP A 185 -10.29 18.08 -4.36
C ASP A 185 -10.69 17.13 -5.49
N PHE A 186 -9.74 16.77 -6.37
CA PHE A 186 -10.01 15.94 -7.55
C PHE A 186 -10.74 14.65 -7.20
N GLY A 187 -10.29 13.93 -6.19
CA GLY A 187 -10.86 12.63 -5.81
C GLY A 187 -12.33 12.72 -5.38
N GLY A 188 -12.72 13.79 -4.68
CA GLY A 188 -14.12 14.10 -4.35
C GLY A 188 -14.94 14.38 -5.61
N LYS A 189 -14.52 15.36 -6.38
CA LYS A 189 -15.20 15.77 -7.63
C LYS A 189 -15.33 14.63 -8.63
N TYR A 190 -14.31 13.78 -8.74
CA TYR A 190 -14.36 12.63 -9.65
C TYR A 190 -15.41 11.59 -9.23
N ARG A 191 -15.52 11.29 -7.93
CA ARG A 191 -16.55 10.38 -7.40
C ARG A 191 -17.97 10.91 -7.59
N GLU A 192 -18.14 12.22 -7.55
CA GLU A 192 -19.43 12.89 -7.76
C GLU A 192 -19.77 13.13 -9.23
N GLY A 193 -18.83 12.78 -10.14
CA GLY A 193 -19.02 12.98 -11.59
C GLY A 193 -18.84 14.44 -12.04
N GLU A 194 -18.29 15.29 -11.19
CA GLU A 194 -18.08 16.72 -11.48
C GLU A 194 -16.82 16.99 -12.32
N THR A 195 -15.94 16.02 -12.42
CA THR A 195 -14.70 16.10 -13.21
C THR A 195 -14.38 14.78 -13.89
N THR A 196 -13.42 14.80 -14.82
CA THR A 196 -12.97 13.60 -15.56
C THR A 196 -11.45 13.57 -15.64
N LEU A 197 -10.87 12.38 -15.85
CA LEU A 197 -9.43 12.23 -16.11
C LEU A 197 -9.02 13.00 -17.37
N ASN A 198 -9.79 12.88 -18.44
CA ASN A 198 -9.51 13.58 -19.70
C ASN A 198 -9.51 15.12 -19.56
N GLY A 199 -10.28 15.66 -18.64
CA GLY A 199 -10.34 17.10 -18.39
C GLY A 199 -9.20 17.64 -17.51
N THR A 200 -8.44 16.76 -16.85
CA THR A 200 -7.50 17.18 -15.82
C THR A 200 -6.11 16.52 -15.94
N TRP A 201 -6.02 15.20 -16.07
CA TRP A 201 -4.77 14.44 -16.00
C TRP A 201 -3.99 14.39 -17.31
N ASN A 202 -4.67 14.51 -18.47
CA ASN A 202 -4.05 14.30 -19.77
C ASN A 202 -2.74 15.06 -20.01
N PRO A 203 -2.63 16.37 -19.73
CA PRO A 203 -1.38 17.09 -19.97
C PRO A 203 -0.21 16.52 -19.18
N TYR A 204 -0.46 16.05 -17.96
CA TYR A 204 0.54 15.47 -17.09
C TYR A 204 0.92 14.05 -17.54
N LEU A 205 -0.06 13.25 -17.96
CA LEU A 205 0.18 11.92 -18.50
C LEU A 205 0.91 11.97 -19.85
N GLU A 206 0.65 12.98 -20.68
CA GLU A 206 1.40 13.24 -21.91
C GLU A 206 2.87 13.50 -21.60
N LYS A 207 3.18 14.38 -20.62
CA LYS A 207 4.57 14.62 -20.19
C LYS A 207 5.20 13.36 -19.60
N TRP A 208 4.49 12.67 -18.70
CA TRP A 208 4.97 11.43 -18.09
C TRP A 208 5.24 10.33 -19.13
N SER A 209 4.53 10.30 -20.27
CA SER A 209 4.72 9.32 -21.34
C SER A 209 6.13 9.37 -21.97
N GLU A 210 6.92 10.39 -21.67
CA GLU A 210 8.34 10.44 -22.04
C GLU A 210 9.14 9.28 -21.41
N MET A 211 8.70 8.70 -20.30
CA MET A 211 9.24 7.44 -19.77
C MET A 211 9.18 6.28 -20.78
N ILE A 212 8.15 6.27 -21.63
CA ILE A 212 7.97 5.27 -22.68
C ILE A 212 8.76 5.66 -23.94
N THR A 213 8.62 6.91 -24.38
CA THR A 213 9.26 7.37 -25.62
C THR A 213 10.78 7.47 -25.52
N SER A 214 11.35 7.65 -24.32
CA SER A 214 12.78 7.61 -24.05
C SER A 214 13.32 6.18 -23.84
N GLY A 215 12.46 5.16 -23.85
CA GLY A 215 12.85 3.76 -23.68
C GLY A 215 13.23 3.39 -22.25
N VAL A 216 12.75 4.13 -21.24
CA VAL A 216 12.87 3.72 -19.84
C VAL A 216 11.90 2.57 -19.56
N TYR A 217 10.64 2.73 -19.99
CA TYR A 217 9.71 1.61 -20.10
C TYR A 217 9.71 1.04 -21.52
N THR A 218 9.89 -0.27 -21.64
CA THR A 218 10.01 -0.97 -22.91
C THR A 218 8.97 -2.10 -23.03
N THR A 219 8.66 -2.52 -24.25
CA THR A 219 7.64 -3.54 -24.48
C THR A 219 8.02 -4.90 -23.90
N ASP A 220 9.30 -5.26 -23.84
CA ASP A 220 9.76 -6.52 -23.26
C ASP A 220 9.47 -6.62 -21.75
N MET A 221 9.39 -5.49 -21.03
CA MET A 221 9.03 -5.45 -19.61
C MET A 221 7.60 -5.94 -19.36
N THR A 222 6.71 -5.97 -20.36
CA THR A 222 5.34 -6.51 -20.19
C THR A 222 5.30 -8.01 -19.92
N GLY A 223 6.39 -8.72 -20.18
CA GLY A 223 6.57 -10.13 -19.83
C GLY A 223 7.21 -10.37 -18.46
N ILE A 224 7.76 -9.32 -17.85
CA ILE A 224 8.48 -9.39 -16.58
C ILE A 224 7.50 -9.23 -15.43
N ASP A 225 7.54 -10.13 -14.45
CA ASP A 225 6.79 -9.97 -13.19
C ASP A 225 7.59 -9.21 -12.13
N HIS A 226 6.96 -9.00 -10.99
CA HIS A 226 7.54 -8.24 -9.88
C HIS A 226 8.85 -8.87 -9.37
N ASP A 227 8.85 -10.18 -9.12
CA ASP A 227 9.99 -10.89 -8.55
C ASP A 227 11.20 -10.88 -9.51
N GLN A 228 10.95 -10.99 -10.81
CA GLN A 228 11.99 -10.88 -11.84
C GLN A 228 12.59 -9.46 -11.89
N ALA A 229 11.76 -8.41 -11.80
CA ALA A 229 12.24 -7.03 -11.75
C ALA A 229 13.04 -6.75 -10.47
N LEU A 230 12.57 -7.25 -9.31
CA LEU A 230 13.30 -7.18 -8.06
C LEU A 230 14.68 -7.85 -8.17
N GLU A 231 14.75 -9.04 -8.78
CA GLU A 231 16.00 -9.76 -8.98
C GLU A 231 16.96 -9.03 -9.91
N GLU A 232 16.47 -8.42 -11.00
CA GLU A 232 17.28 -7.59 -11.88
C GLU A 232 17.96 -6.45 -11.11
N PHE A 233 17.25 -5.78 -10.22
CA PHE A 233 17.80 -4.72 -9.38
C PHE A 233 18.75 -5.26 -8.32
N ALA A 234 18.34 -6.27 -7.55
CA ALA A 234 19.14 -6.85 -6.47
C ALA A 234 20.50 -7.40 -6.97
N THR A 235 20.54 -7.94 -8.17
CA THR A 235 21.77 -8.46 -8.79
C THR A 235 22.61 -7.40 -9.51
N GLY A 236 22.19 -6.12 -9.49
CA GLY A 236 22.91 -4.99 -10.11
C GLY A 236 22.75 -4.91 -11.62
N ASN A 237 21.82 -5.67 -12.23
CA ASN A 237 21.53 -5.62 -13.66
C ASN A 237 20.69 -4.40 -14.06
N ALA A 238 20.10 -3.71 -13.10
CA ALA A 238 19.41 -2.44 -13.27
C ALA A 238 19.85 -1.44 -12.21
N ALA A 239 19.90 -0.16 -12.58
CA ALA A 239 20.33 0.90 -11.67
C ALA A 239 19.26 1.30 -10.66
N MET A 240 17.99 1.15 -11.00
CA MET A 240 16.85 1.60 -10.20
C MET A 240 15.69 0.59 -10.22
N PHE A 241 14.83 0.66 -9.19
CA PHE A 241 13.62 -0.17 -9.05
C PHE A 241 12.55 0.59 -8.24
N CYS A 242 11.34 0.73 -8.78
CA CYS A 242 10.23 1.35 -8.06
C CYS A 242 9.56 0.33 -7.14
N SER A 243 9.64 0.58 -5.83
CA SER A 243 8.97 -0.23 -4.81
C SER A 243 8.95 0.47 -3.46
N GLY A 244 8.40 -0.22 -2.45
CA GLY A 244 8.31 0.23 -1.07
C GLY A 244 9.12 -0.62 -0.09
N PRO A 245 8.99 -0.34 1.23
CA PRO A 245 9.74 -1.05 2.27
C PRO A 245 9.53 -2.57 2.31
N TRP A 246 8.42 -3.06 1.77
CA TRP A 246 8.10 -4.50 1.73
C TRP A 246 9.08 -5.34 0.93
N ASP A 247 9.81 -4.76 -0.02
CA ASP A 247 10.80 -5.48 -0.84
C ASP A 247 12.21 -5.41 -0.28
N LEU A 248 12.48 -4.57 0.74
CA LEU A 248 13.81 -4.35 1.25
C LEU A 248 14.47 -5.64 1.74
N GLU A 249 13.75 -6.45 2.50
CA GLU A 249 14.25 -7.73 3.01
C GLU A 249 14.55 -8.72 1.88
N ALA A 250 13.66 -8.81 0.88
CA ALA A 250 13.86 -9.67 -0.28
C ALA A 250 15.07 -9.25 -1.12
N ILE A 251 15.26 -7.93 -1.32
CA ILE A 251 16.45 -7.40 -2.01
C ILE A 251 17.72 -7.74 -1.22
N GLN A 252 17.75 -7.48 0.08
CA GLN A 252 18.90 -7.75 0.95
C GLN A 252 19.22 -9.24 1.08
N SER A 253 18.20 -10.11 1.08
CA SER A 253 18.40 -11.56 1.06
C SER A 253 19.08 -12.04 -0.21
N LYS A 254 18.79 -11.43 -1.36
CA LYS A 254 19.40 -11.78 -2.64
C LYS A 254 20.82 -11.21 -2.76
N ASN A 255 21.06 -10.03 -2.24
CA ASN A 255 22.36 -9.37 -2.27
C ASN A 255 22.60 -8.54 -0.99
N PRO A 256 23.17 -9.16 0.05
CA PRO A 256 23.43 -8.46 1.31
C PRO A 256 24.43 -7.29 1.19
N ASP A 257 25.27 -7.30 0.16
CA ASP A 257 26.29 -6.28 -0.07
C ASP A 257 25.82 -5.14 -0.97
N LEU A 258 24.57 -5.17 -1.45
CA LEU A 258 24.02 -4.11 -2.28
C LEU A 258 23.87 -2.81 -1.48
N ASN A 259 24.66 -1.81 -1.83
CA ASN A 259 24.55 -0.46 -1.31
C ASN A 259 23.38 0.26 -2.01
N LEU A 260 22.23 0.28 -1.37
CA LEU A 260 21.01 0.86 -1.91
C LEU A 260 20.47 1.98 -1.02
N ASN A 261 19.74 2.89 -1.65
CA ASN A 261 18.95 3.91 -0.97
C ASN A 261 17.68 4.18 -1.78
N MET A 262 16.76 4.96 -1.24
CA MET A 262 15.51 5.32 -1.90
C MET A 262 15.50 6.81 -2.22
N MET A 263 15.14 7.17 -3.44
CA MET A 263 14.85 8.53 -3.86
C MET A 263 13.35 8.66 -4.16
N PRO A 264 12.79 9.89 -4.06
CA PRO A 264 11.39 10.14 -4.37
C PRO A 264 11.12 10.13 -5.89
N PHE A 265 9.85 10.18 -6.25
CA PHE A 265 9.41 10.57 -7.59
C PHE A 265 9.47 12.09 -7.74
N TYR A 266 9.69 12.56 -8.94
CA TYR A 266 9.88 13.98 -9.23
C TYR A 266 8.83 14.51 -10.21
N GLY A 267 8.43 15.76 -10.01
CA GLY A 267 7.70 16.56 -10.98
C GLY A 267 8.64 17.36 -11.88
N THR A 268 8.08 18.24 -12.71
CA THR A 268 8.83 19.10 -13.64
C THR A 268 9.60 20.21 -12.93
N LYS A 269 9.19 20.59 -11.72
CA LYS A 269 9.82 21.64 -10.91
C LYS A 269 10.75 21.00 -9.88
N ALA A 270 11.92 21.62 -9.67
CA ALA A 270 12.82 21.21 -8.60
C ALA A 270 12.10 21.27 -7.23
N SER A 271 12.07 20.14 -6.55
CA SER A 271 11.43 19.99 -5.24
C SER A 271 12.08 18.85 -4.46
N ALA A 272 11.62 18.63 -3.23
CA ALA A 272 12.02 17.45 -2.44
C ALA A 272 11.52 16.12 -3.07
N GLY A 273 10.66 16.19 -4.08
CA GLY A 273 10.00 15.03 -4.68
C GLY A 273 8.85 14.48 -3.83
N TRP A 274 8.28 13.37 -4.27
CA TRP A 274 7.12 12.75 -3.68
C TRP A 274 7.34 11.25 -3.51
N LEU A 275 7.00 10.72 -2.34
CA LEU A 275 6.72 9.30 -2.18
C LEU A 275 5.23 9.12 -2.41
N ILE A 276 4.85 8.18 -3.29
CA ILE A 276 3.45 7.82 -3.42
C ILE A 276 3.08 6.88 -2.28
N GLY A 277 1.91 7.07 -1.70
CA GLY A 277 1.48 6.24 -0.59
C GLY A 277 0.19 6.74 0.05
N GLY A 278 -0.16 6.12 1.15
CA GLY A 278 -1.34 6.46 1.91
C GLY A 278 -1.76 5.35 2.86
N PRO A 279 -2.95 5.46 3.45
CA PRO A 279 -3.54 4.36 4.22
C PRO A 279 -3.67 3.12 3.35
N GLY A 280 -3.11 2.00 3.80
CA GLY A 280 -3.08 0.74 3.05
C GLY A 280 -4.13 -0.24 3.53
N CYS A 281 -4.11 -0.55 4.81
CA CYS A 281 -5.02 -1.48 5.45
C CYS A 281 -5.74 -0.79 6.60
N GLY A 282 -7.04 -1.03 6.70
CA GLY A 282 -7.84 -0.71 7.88
C GLY A 282 -8.50 -1.98 8.42
N PHE A 283 -8.50 -2.15 9.73
CA PHE A 283 -9.17 -3.27 10.37
C PHE A 283 -10.63 -2.93 10.62
N ALA A 284 -11.53 -3.72 10.06
CA ALA A 284 -12.98 -3.58 10.19
C ALA A 284 -13.60 -4.78 10.90
N VAL A 285 -14.78 -4.59 11.48
CA VAL A 285 -15.59 -5.66 12.06
C VAL A 285 -16.79 -5.92 11.16
N ASN A 286 -17.06 -7.19 10.88
CA ASN A 286 -18.28 -7.60 10.19
C ASN A 286 -19.52 -7.30 11.06
N GLU A 287 -20.44 -6.47 10.54
CA GLU A 287 -21.68 -6.10 11.23
C GLU A 287 -22.52 -7.32 11.60
N ASN A 288 -22.49 -8.36 10.75
CA ASN A 288 -23.29 -9.58 10.93
C ASN A 288 -22.53 -10.70 11.68
N SER A 289 -21.35 -10.41 12.25
CA SER A 289 -20.64 -11.38 13.06
C SER A 289 -21.44 -11.77 14.29
N ALA A 290 -21.56 -13.06 14.55
CA ALA A 290 -22.14 -13.58 15.79
C ALA A 290 -21.30 -13.20 17.03
N ASN A 291 -20.02 -12.88 16.82
CA ASN A 291 -19.03 -12.53 17.85
C ASN A 291 -18.63 -11.04 17.80
N LYS A 292 -19.51 -10.17 17.28
CA LYS A 292 -19.20 -8.76 17.04
C LYS A 292 -18.62 -8.04 18.27
N GLU A 293 -19.13 -8.29 19.47
CA GLU A 293 -18.62 -7.66 20.69
C GLU A 293 -17.16 -8.08 20.98
N ALA A 294 -16.82 -9.34 20.76
CA ALA A 294 -15.44 -9.82 20.91
C ALA A 294 -14.52 -9.24 19.84
N ALA A 295 -14.99 -9.14 18.60
CA ALA A 295 -14.26 -8.50 17.51
C ALA A 295 -13.97 -7.00 17.77
N LEU A 296 -14.94 -6.27 18.32
CA LEU A 296 -14.77 -4.87 18.73
C LEU A 296 -13.76 -4.73 19.88
N LYS A 297 -13.65 -5.69 20.81
CA LYS A 297 -12.58 -5.70 21.83
C LYS A 297 -11.20 -5.85 21.20
N VAL A 298 -11.06 -6.70 20.19
CA VAL A 298 -9.82 -6.85 19.44
C VAL A 298 -9.47 -5.55 18.74
N LEU A 299 -10.40 -4.89 18.06
CA LEU A 299 -10.16 -3.58 17.46
C LEU A 299 -9.78 -2.52 18.50
N ALA A 300 -10.38 -2.55 19.69
CA ALA A 300 -10.02 -1.64 20.78
C ALA A 300 -8.57 -1.85 21.25
N ALA A 301 -8.07 -3.08 21.24
CA ALA A 301 -6.67 -3.38 21.52
C ALA A 301 -5.75 -2.87 20.38
N ILE A 302 -6.13 -3.08 19.12
CA ILE A 302 -5.41 -2.51 17.97
C ILE A 302 -5.33 -0.98 18.05
N ALA A 303 -6.34 -0.31 18.62
CA ALA A 303 -6.40 1.15 18.78
C ALA A 303 -5.62 1.69 19.99
N THR A 304 -4.67 0.95 20.52
CA THR A 304 -3.71 1.41 21.55
C THR A 304 -2.35 1.72 20.93
N GLU A 305 -1.46 2.39 21.68
CA GLU A 305 -0.09 2.66 21.21
C GLU A 305 0.69 1.35 21.01
N GLU A 306 0.47 0.35 21.84
CA GLU A 306 1.11 -0.97 21.72
C GLU A 306 0.55 -1.78 20.56
N GLY A 307 -0.69 -1.52 20.15
CA GLY A 307 -1.36 -2.22 19.05
C GLY A 307 -1.04 -1.66 17.66
N GLN A 308 -0.42 -0.48 17.60
CA GLN A 308 0.02 0.21 16.38
C GLN A 308 1.50 0.02 16.14
#